data_2336a4d9c0c061f36c3915b764ff4bc5
#
_entry.id   2336a4d9c0c061f36c3915b764ff4bc5
#
_cell.length_a   1.000
_cell.length_b   1.000
_cell.length_c   1.000
_cell.angle_alpha   90.00
_cell.angle_beta   90.00
_cell.angle_gamma   90.00
#
_symmetry.space_group_name_H-M   'P 1'
#
loop_
_entity.id
_entity.type
_entity.pdbx_description
1 polymer ?
#
loop_
_entity_poly.entity_id
_entity_poly.type
_entity_poly.pdbx_seq_one_letter_code
_entity_poly.pdbx_strand_id
1 'polypeptide(L)'
;MAKQPRILAGETAAITGAARGIGRATAQAFIGQGMRVAIGDVDYAAAQATADELGPSVIALPLDVTDRDSFTSFLDDAEEQLGPIDVLVNNAGIMQVGRFIDEDDLTARRMVDINLHGVILGTKIALDRMIPRDRGHIVNIASQAGKFGAPGGATYSATKFGVVGLTEAVRGELRLMGSHIDVSYVMPSVVNTELGSGLGDVRGVPNLEPSEVADAVVEALQHRLVDVFVPKSARRTIALTTLLPRSLSEGLGRAMKADRVLAGADHGTRRAYELRASRSEPGLEAAPAQPQIASPAEPEPVAAAPAEAPQGEPDGD
;
A
#
# COMPACT_ATOMS: atom_id res chain seq x y z
N MET A 1 1.80 -34.21 2.48
CA MET A 1 0.35 -33.96 2.64
C MET A 1 0.12 -32.47 2.69
N ALA A 2 -0.76 -31.90 1.86
CA ALA A 2 -1.12 -30.49 1.97
C ALA A 2 -1.81 -30.29 3.34
N LYS A 3 -1.33 -29.29 4.12
CA LYS A 3 -2.02 -28.93 5.37
C LYS A 3 -3.44 -28.49 5.04
N GLN A 4 -4.42 -28.94 5.81
CA GLN A 4 -5.80 -28.46 5.65
C GLN A 4 -5.83 -26.93 5.88
N PRO A 5 -6.64 -26.20 5.10
CA PRO A 5 -6.84 -24.78 5.31
C PRO A 5 -7.35 -24.49 6.72
N ARG A 6 -6.87 -23.39 7.33
CA ARG A 6 -7.40 -22.87 8.60
C ARG A 6 -8.86 -22.47 8.41
N ILE A 7 -9.73 -22.88 9.32
CA ILE A 7 -11.12 -22.44 9.38
C ILE A 7 -11.15 -21.06 10.03
N LEU A 8 -11.72 -20.06 9.32
CA LEU A 8 -11.81 -18.68 9.79
C LEU A 8 -13.15 -18.36 10.47
N ALA A 9 -14.15 -19.22 10.29
CA ALA A 9 -15.49 -19.01 10.86
C ALA A 9 -15.44 -18.84 12.38
N GLY A 10 -16.10 -17.80 12.87
CA GLY A 10 -16.17 -17.42 14.29
C GLY A 10 -14.95 -16.64 14.80
N GLU A 11 -13.90 -16.47 13.99
CA GLU A 11 -12.75 -15.60 14.35
C GLU A 11 -13.13 -14.12 14.26
N THR A 12 -12.42 -13.29 15.04
CA THR A 12 -12.60 -11.83 15.05
C THR A 12 -11.44 -11.16 14.30
N ALA A 13 -11.78 -10.26 13.38
CA ALA A 13 -10.81 -9.48 12.62
C ALA A 13 -10.96 -7.98 12.87
N ALA A 14 -9.84 -7.26 12.94
CA ALA A 14 -9.77 -5.80 12.90
C ALA A 14 -9.06 -5.36 11.62
N ILE A 15 -9.63 -4.38 10.89
CA ILE A 15 -9.10 -3.91 9.61
C ILE A 15 -8.99 -2.39 9.64
N THR A 16 -7.79 -1.84 9.38
CA THR A 16 -7.54 -0.40 9.35
C THR A 16 -7.74 0.17 7.94
N GLY A 17 -8.24 1.41 7.83
CA GLY A 17 -8.49 2.06 6.54
C GLY A 17 -9.57 1.34 5.72
N ALA A 18 -10.64 0.89 6.37
CA ALA A 18 -11.60 -0.03 5.77
C ALA A 18 -12.95 0.60 5.40
N ALA A 19 -13.07 1.93 5.41
CA ALA A 19 -14.23 2.62 4.89
C ALA A 19 -14.44 2.38 3.38
N ARG A 20 -13.39 2.02 2.63
CA ARG A 20 -13.46 1.84 1.17
C ARG A 20 -12.34 0.93 0.64
N GLY A 21 -12.30 0.74 -0.67
CA GLY A 21 -11.21 0.08 -1.39
C GLY A 21 -10.90 -1.35 -0.92
N ILE A 22 -9.61 -1.66 -0.76
CA ILE A 22 -9.13 -2.98 -0.35
C ILE A 22 -9.65 -3.36 1.03
N GLY A 23 -9.65 -2.43 2.00
CA GLY A 23 -10.10 -2.70 3.36
C GLY A 23 -11.57 -3.11 3.41
N ARG A 24 -12.47 -2.38 2.72
CA ARG A 24 -13.88 -2.74 2.59
C ARG A 24 -14.07 -4.10 1.92
N ALA A 25 -13.36 -4.36 0.82
CA ALA A 25 -13.44 -5.65 0.12
C ALA A 25 -12.96 -6.80 1.02
N THR A 26 -11.90 -6.56 1.82
CA THR A 26 -11.40 -7.55 2.80
C THR A 26 -12.43 -7.82 3.89
N ALA A 27 -13.10 -6.79 4.42
CA ALA A 27 -14.19 -6.96 5.37
C ALA A 27 -15.31 -7.82 4.78
N GLN A 28 -15.73 -7.54 3.55
CA GLN A 28 -16.74 -8.33 2.84
C GLN A 28 -16.31 -9.79 2.66
N ALA A 29 -15.06 -10.03 2.26
CA ALA A 29 -14.54 -11.40 2.10
C ALA A 29 -14.50 -12.15 3.44
N PHE A 30 -14.12 -11.48 4.54
CA PHE A 30 -14.08 -12.08 5.88
C PHE A 30 -15.47 -12.47 6.39
N ILE A 31 -16.49 -11.62 6.14
CA ILE A 31 -17.90 -11.96 6.44
C ILE A 31 -18.30 -13.23 5.67
N GLY A 32 -17.91 -13.33 4.40
CA GLY A 32 -18.15 -14.52 3.57
C GLY A 32 -17.50 -15.80 4.14
N GLN A 33 -16.47 -15.66 4.98
CA GLN A 33 -15.83 -16.76 5.72
C GLN A 33 -16.46 -17.00 7.10
N GLY A 34 -17.49 -16.25 7.50
CA GLY A 34 -18.15 -16.38 8.81
C GLY A 34 -17.39 -15.71 9.96
N MET A 35 -16.53 -14.74 9.67
CA MET A 35 -15.82 -13.95 10.68
C MET A 35 -16.68 -12.79 11.19
N ARG A 36 -16.33 -12.26 12.36
CA ARG A 36 -16.80 -10.98 12.90
C ARG A 36 -15.74 -9.93 12.63
N VAL A 37 -16.12 -8.72 12.20
CA VAL A 37 -15.18 -7.75 11.67
C VAL A 37 -15.38 -6.37 12.33
N ALA A 38 -14.32 -5.81 12.88
CA ALA A 38 -14.25 -4.39 13.22
C ALA A 38 -13.51 -3.64 12.10
N ILE A 39 -14.12 -2.61 11.54
CA ILE A 39 -13.49 -1.73 10.56
C ILE A 39 -13.19 -0.39 11.20
N GLY A 40 -11.91 0.06 11.09
CA GLY A 40 -11.46 1.34 11.58
C GLY A 40 -11.05 2.27 10.44
N ASP A 41 -11.46 3.54 10.51
CA ASP A 41 -11.05 4.56 9.54
C ASP A 41 -11.06 5.94 10.21
N VAL A 42 -10.22 6.86 9.73
CA VAL A 42 -10.24 8.26 10.16
C VAL A 42 -11.53 8.95 9.69
N ASP A 43 -12.07 8.54 8.53
CA ASP A 43 -13.39 8.90 8.04
C ASP A 43 -14.46 7.95 8.63
N TYR A 44 -14.75 8.16 9.93
CA TYR A 44 -15.69 7.32 10.66
C TYR A 44 -17.08 7.27 10.00
N ALA A 45 -17.55 8.39 9.45
CA ALA A 45 -18.88 8.42 8.79
C ALA A 45 -18.91 7.47 7.58
N ALA A 46 -17.86 7.43 6.77
CA ALA A 46 -17.76 6.49 5.66
C ALA A 46 -17.58 5.04 6.13
N ALA A 47 -16.85 4.82 7.24
CA ALA A 47 -16.73 3.49 7.83
C ALA A 47 -18.08 2.98 8.34
N GLN A 48 -18.86 3.84 9.02
CA GLN A 48 -20.20 3.49 9.51
C GLN A 48 -21.15 3.14 8.35
N ALA A 49 -21.17 3.94 7.28
CA ALA A 49 -21.98 3.63 6.10
C ALA A 49 -21.59 2.26 5.48
N THR A 50 -20.29 1.97 5.45
CA THR A 50 -19.79 0.66 4.98
C THR A 50 -20.21 -0.48 5.90
N ALA A 51 -20.16 -0.31 7.22
CA ALA A 51 -20.61 -1.33 8.17
C ALA A 51 -22.12 -1.60 8.03
N ASP A 52 -22.93 -0.54 7.87
CA ASP A 52 -24.39 -0.65 7.68
C ASP A 52 -24.73 -1.44 6.40
N GLU A 53 -23.97 -1.21 5.31
CA GLU A 53 -24.14 -1.95 4.06
C GLU A 53 -23.72 -3.42 4.15
N LEU A 54 -22.63 -3.71 4.90
CA LEU A 54 -22.08 -5.06 5.03
C LEU A 54 -22.86 -5.93 6.03
N GLY A 55 -23.66 -5.31 6.91
CA GLY A 55 -24.58 -6.02 7.80
C GLY A 55 -24.04 -6.29 9.21
N PRO A 56 -24.78 -7.05 10.03
CA PRO A 56 -24.60 -7.09 11.48
C PRO A 56 -23.31 -7.78 11.99
N SER A 57 -22.57 -8.42 11.11
CA SER A 57 -21.26 -9.02 11.45
C SER A 57 -20.11 -8.02 11.39
N VAL A 58 -20.39 -6.76 11.07
CA VAL A 58 -19.39 -5.68 10.96
C VAL A 58 -19.77 -4.55 11.90
N ILE A 59 -18.77 -4.05 12.63
CA ILE A 59 -18.87 -2.80 13.39
C ILE A 59 -17.87 -1.78 12.85
N ALA A 60 -18.24 -0.51 12.87
CA ALA A 60 -17.35 0.60 12.55
C ALA A 60 -16.90 1.32 13.82
N LEU A 61 -15.63 1.65 13.89
CA LEU A 61 -15.02 2.36 15.00
C LEU A 61 -14.09 3.47 14.47
N PRO A 62 -13.97 4.61 15.15
CA PRO A 62 -13.02 5.64 14.75
C PRO A 62 -11.58 5.16 14.92
N LEU A 63 -10.70 5.51 13.98
CA LEU A 63 -9.29 5.12 14.05
C LEU A 63 -8.39 6.09 13.30
N ASP A 64 -7.48 6.73 14.03
CA ASP A 64 -6.28 7.32 13.47
C ASP A 64 -5.10 6.38 13.72
N VAL A 65 -4.56 5.77 12.66
CA VAL A 65 -3.44 4.81 12.77
C VAL A 65 -2.13 5.46 13.18
N THR A 66 -2.02 6.79 13.12
CA THR A 66 -0.81 7.54 13.52
C THR A 66 -0.77 7.81 15.02
N ASP A 67 -1.91 7.69 15.70
CA ASP A 67 -2.06 7.91 17.13
C ASP A 67 -2.18 6.57 17.87
N ARG A 68 -1.27 6.35 18.85
CA ARG A 68 -1.23 5.11 19.64
C ARG A 68 -2.49 4.91 20.49
N ASP A 69 -3.00 5.98 21.09
CA ASP A 69 -4.15 5.88 22.00
C ASP A 69 -5.42 5.61 21.20
N SER A 70 -5.58 6.25 20.03
CA SER A 70 -6.65 5.94 19.07
C SER A 70 -6.60 4.49 18.61
N PHE A 71 -5.40 3.98 18.28
CA PHE A 71 -5.26 2.58 17.85
C PHE A 71 -5.55 1.59 18.97
N THR A 72 -5.12 1.91 20.20
CA THR A 72 -5.39 1.09 21.39
C THR A 72 -6.88 1.02 21.65
N SER A 73 -7.57 2.18 21.70
CA SER A 73 -9.03 2.27 21.91
C SER A 73 -9.79 1.52 20.81
N PHE A 74 -9.38 1.64 19.54
CA PHE A 74 -9.98 0.88 18.45
C PHE A 74 -9.97 -0.63 18.68
N LEU A 75 -8.83 -1.19 19.11
CA LEU A 75 -8.75 -2.63 19.37
C LEU A 75 -9.45 -3.03 20.68
N ASP A 76 -9.43 -2.19 21.72
CA ASP A 76 -10.14 -2.44 22.97
C ASP A 76 -11.67 -2.50 22.75
N ASP A 77 -12.22 -1.50 22.04
CA ASP A 77 -13.65 -1.46 21.70
C ASP A 77 -14.06 -2.62 20.77
N ALA A 78 -13.17 -3.02 19.85
CA ALA A 78 -13.40 -4.17 18.99
C ALA A 78 -13.42 -5.48 19.80
N GLU A 79 -12.49 -5.66 20.75
CA GLU A 79 -12.46 -6.84 21.63
C GLU A 79 -13.65 -6.89 22.58
N GLU A 80 -14.09 -5.74 23.10
CA GLU A 80 -15.28 -5.66 23.97
C GLU A 80 -16.55 -6.12 23.22
N GLN A 81 -16.71 -5.71 21.97
CA GLN A 81 -17.95 -5.97 21.19
C GLN A 81 -17.92 -7.32 20.46
N LEU A 82 -16.76 -7.75 19.97
CA LEU A 82 -16.65 -8.92 19.10
C LEU A 82 -15.85 -10.07 19.72
N GLY A 83 -15.18 -9.85 20.82
CA GLY A 83 -14.25 -10.80 21.44
C GLY A 83 -12.82 -10.67 20.92
N PRO A 84 -11.89 -11.47 21.47
CA PRO A 84 -10.45 -11.33 21.23
C PRO A 84 -10.09 -11.27 19.73
N ILE A 85 -9.23 -10.34 19.36
CA ILE A 85 -8.79 -10.17 17.97
C ILE A 85 -7.89 -11.33 17.55
N ASP A 86 -8.35 -12.16 16.61
CA ASP A 86 -7.58 -13.24 16.00
C ASP A 86 -6.79 -12.78 14.77
N VAL A 87 -7.27 -11.73 14.07
CA VAL A 87 -6.66 -11.20 12.85
C VAL A 87 -6.60 -9.68 12.91
N LEU A 88 -5.41 -9.10 12.69
CA LEU A 88 -5.26 -7.68 12.38
C LEU A 88 -4.83 -7.52 10.93
N VAL A 89 -5.54 -6.67 10.16
CA VAL A 89 -5.12 -6.25 8.81
C VAL A 89 -4.72 -4.78 8.85
N ASN A 90 -3.42 -4.51 8.80
CA ASN A 90 -2.88 -3.17 8.62
C ASN A 90 -3.00 -2.79 7.14
N ASN A 91 -4.12 -2.15 6.78
CA ASN A 91 -4.45 -1.79 5.39
C ASN A 91 -4.42 -0.27 5.17
N ALA A 92 -4.63 0.56 6.19
CA ALA A 92 -4.60 2.01 6.04
C ALA A 92 -3.34 2.49 5.32
N GLY A 93 -3.50 3.38 4.36
CA GLY A 93 -2.38 3.91 3.59
C GLY A 93 -2.81 4.97 2.59
N ILE A 94 -1.88 5.87 2.30
CA ILE A 94 -2.00 6.92 1.29
C ILE A 94 -0.85 6.85 0.29
N MET A 95 -1.06 7.41 -0.90
CA MET A 95 -0.03 7.48 -1.94
C MET A 95 -0.12 8.81 -2.69
N GLN A 96 0.86 9.66 -2.48
CA GLN A 96 1.13 10.78 -3.37
C GLN A 96 2.08 10.33 -4.48
N VAL A 97 1.89 10.87 -5.67
CA VAL A 97 2.71 10.58 -6.84
C VAL A 97 3.20 11.88 -7.47
N GLY A 98 4.41 11.85 -8.03
CA GLY A 98 5.05 13.01 -8.63
C GLY A 98 6.57 12.87 -8.64
N ARG A 99 7.28 13.88 -9.15
CA ARG A 99 8.74 13.88 -9.07
C ARG A 99 9.18 14.10 -7.62
N PHE A 100 10.14 13.33 -7.16
CA PHE A 100 10.62 13.37 -5.77
C PHE A 100 11.06 14.79 -5.33
N ILE A 101 11.68 15.54 -6.24
CA ILE A 101 12.14 16.91 -5.96
C ILE A 101 10.99 17.90 -5.73
N ASP A 102 9.80 17.59 -6.21
CA ASP A 102 8.61 18.46 -6.08
C ASP A 102 7.67 17.95 -4.97
N GLU A 103 8.02 16.86 -4.30
CA GLU A 103 7.21 16.30 -3.21
C GLU A 103 7.29 17.23 -1.99
N ASP A 104 6.13 17.61 -1.45
CA ASP A 104 6.05 18.41 -0.24
C ASP A 104 6.45 17.60 1.00
N ASP A 105 7.29 18.19 1.87
CA ASP A 105 7.84 17.53 3.05
C ASP A 105 6.75 17.04 4.03
N LEU A 106 5.65 17.79 4.19
CA LEU A 106 4.54 17.40 5.05
C LEU A 106 3.83 16.17 4.49
N THR A 107 3.62 16.15 3.18
CA THR A 107 3.02 15.01 2.47
C THR A 107 3.91 13.77 2.57
N ALA A 108 5.23 13.93 2.37
CA ALA A 108 6.20 12.85 2.53
C ALA A 108 6.17 12.27 3.95
N ARG A 109 6.23 13.16 4.96
CA ARG A 109 6.16 12.76 6.37
C ARG A 109 4.87 12.01 6.68
N ARG A 110 3.74 12.51 6.19
CA ARG A 110 2.44 11.88 6.40
C ARG A 110 2.35 10.49 5.79
N MET A 111 2.91 10.27 4.58
CA MET A 111 3.01 8.92 4.01
C MET A 111 3.82 7.99 4.92
N VAL A 112 4.90 8.47 5.53
CA VAL A 112 5.69 7.68 6.49
C VAL A 112 4.88 7.38 7.74
N ASP A 113 4.20 8.37 8.30
CA ASP A 113 3.42 8.24 9.53
C ASP A 113 2.25 7.25 9.35
N ILE A 114 1.52 7.32 8.25
CA ILE A 114 0.38 6.42 7.99
C ILE A 114 0.86 5.04 7.51
N ASN A 115 1.67 5.01 6.44
CA ASN A 115 1.96 3.75 5.74
C ASN A 115 2.97 2.86 6.44
N LEU A 116 3.83 3.44 7.30
CA LEU A 116 4.89 2.70 7.99
C LEU A 116 4.73 2.78 9.52
N HIS A 117 4.67 3.97 10.10
CA HIS A 117 4.56 4.10 11.55
C HIS A 117 3.24 3.52 12.07
N GLY A 118 2.12 3.76 11.37
CA GLY A 118 0.83 3.13 11.69
C GLY A 118 0.88 1.60 11.66
N VAL A 119 1.59 1.00 10.69
CA VAL A 119 1.80 -0.46 10.64
C VAL A 119 2.67 -0.94 11.82
N ILE A 120 3.70 -0.17 12.21
CA ILE A 120 4.52 -0.47 13.39
C ILE A 120 3.68 -0.45 14.65
N LEU A 121 2.85 0.59 14.86
CA LEU A 121 1.96 0.70 16.01
C LEU A 121 0.96 -0.46 16.06
N GLY A 122 0.23 -0.68 14.98
CA GLY A 122 -0.76 -1.75 14.90
C GLY A 122 -0.17 -3.12 15.15
N THR A 123 0.99 -3.41 14.56
CA THR A 123 1.70 -4.67 14.77
C THR A 123 2.08 -4.86 16.25
N LYS A 124 2.67 -3.84 16.90
CA LYS A 124 3.03 -3.91 18.33
C LYS A 124 1.81 -4.11 19.22
N ILE A 125 0.77 -3.29 19.04
CA ILE A 125 -0.44 -3.33 19.87
C ILE A 125 -1.18 -4.67 19.70
N ALA A 126 -1.21 -5.24 18.48
CA ALA A 126 -1.79 -6.56 18.25
C ALA A 126 -0.95 -7.68 18.87
N LEU A 127 0.38 -7.62 18.77
CA LEU A 127 1.26 -8.60 19.40
C LEU A 127 1.13 -8.62 20.93
N ASP A 128 0.97 -7.45 21.58
CA ASP A 128 0.74 -7.36 23.02
C ASP A 128 -0.52 -8.15 23.45
N ARG A 129 -1.53 -8.26 22.58
CA ARG A 129 -2.77 -9.02 22.78
C ARG A 129 -2.65 -10.49 22.37
N MET A 130 -1.90 -10.77 21.32
CA MET A 130 -1.79 -12.10 20.72
C MET A 130 -0.78 -13.00 21.43
N ILE A 131 0.37 -12.46 21.90
CA ILE A 131 1.45 -13.22 22.55
C ILE A 131 0.97 -13.97 23.79
N PRO A 132 0.18 -13.39 24.73
CA PRO A 132 -0.29 -14.11 25.91
C PRO A 132 -1.17 -15.32 25.58
N ARG A 133 -1.83 -15.30 24.42
CA ARG A 133 -2.69 -16.40 23.93
C ARG A 133 -1.96 -17.35 22.97
N ASP A 134 -0.73 -16.98 22.58
CA ASP A 134 0.07 -17.63 21.52
C ASP A 134 -0.75 -17.94 20.25
N ARG A 135 -1.63 -17.01 19.89
CA ARG A 135 -2.57 -17.15 18.79
C ARG A 135 -2.85 -15.80 18.13
N GLY A 136 -2.78 -15.76 16.81
CA GLY A 136 -3.13 -14.61 16.01
C GLY A 136 -2.51 -14.64 14.64
N HIS A 137 -2.93 -13.72 13.78
CA HIS A 137 -2.34 -13.50 12.47
C HIS A 137 -2.40 -12.01 12.11
N ILE A 138 -1.27 -11.42 11.83
CA ILE A 138 -1.18 -10.04 11.38
C ILE A 138 -0.91 -10.03 9.86
N VAL A 139 -1.73 -9.30 9.11
CA VAL A 139 -1.55 -9.09 7.67
C VAL A 139 -1.25 -7.64 7.39
N ASN A 140 -0.11 -7.36 6.81
CA ASN A 140 0.31 -6.02 6.43
C ASN A 140 0.13 -5.81 4.92
N ILE A 141 -0.69 -4.84 4.51
CA ILE A 141 -0.86 -4.50 3.10
C ILE A 141 0.32 -3.65 2.64
N ALA A 142 1.27 -4.32 1.98
CA ALA A 142 2.42 -3.69 1.34
C ALA A 142 2.07 -3.22 -0.09
N SER A 143 2.93 -3.46 -1.05
CA SER A 143 2.77 -3.23 -2.49
C SER A 143 3.92 -3.92 -3.21
N GLN A 144 3.80 -4.16 -4.50
CA GLN A 144 4.95 -4.51 -5.34
C GLN A 144 6.03 -3.41 -5.30
N ALA A 145 5.65 -2.15 -5.07
CA ALA A 145 6.57 -1.04 -4.80
C ALA A 145 7.41 -1.24 -3.52
N GLY A 146 7.15 -2.25 -2.71
CA GLY A 146 7.98 -2.71 -1.60
C GLY A 146 9.08 -3.72 -2.00
N LYS A 147 9.17 -4.09 -3.27
CA LYS A 147 10.21 -4.98 -3.84
C LYS A 147 11.05 -4.29 -4.92
N PHE A 148 10.55 -3.24 -5.52
CA PHE A 148 11.30 -2.37 -6.44
C PHE A 148 10.87 -0.91 -6.26
N GLY A 149 11.81 0.03 -6.43
CA GLY A 149 11.51 1.46 -6.37
C GLY A 149 10.73 1.90 -7.62
N ALA A 150 9.54 2.47 -7.43
CA ALA A 150 8.70 2.96 -8.52
C ALA A 150 8.98 4.45 -8.76
N PRO A 151 9.48 4.85 -9.95
CA PRO A 151 9.63 6.27 -10.29
C PRO A 151 8.30 7.00 -10.17
N GLY A 152 8.33 8.20 -9.59
CA GLY A 152 7.12 8.97 -9.26
C GLY A 152 6.46 8.60 -7.94
N GLY A 153 7.02 7.65 -7.18
CA GLY A 153 6.54 7.25 -5.86
C GLY A 153 7.70 6.88 -4.93
N ALA A 154 8.71 7.75 -4.82
CA ALA A 154 9.92 7.45 -4.05
C ALA A 154 9.62 7.22 -2.57
N THR A 155 8.97 8.17 -1.91
CA THR A 155 8.59 8.07 -0.49
C THR A 155 7.59 6.94 -0.27
N TYR A 156 6.59 6.78 -1.16
CA TYR A 156 5.68 5.63 -1.10
C TYR A 156 6.43 4.30 -1.16
N SER A 157 7.35 4.13 -2.12
CA SER A 157 8.16 2.92 -2.22
C SER A 157 8.96 2.68 -0.95
N ALA A 158 9.62 3.71 -0.39
CA ALA A 158 10.37 3.60 0.85
C ALA A 158 9.49 3.08 2.01
N THR A 159 8.25 3.59 2.14
CA THR A 159 7.32 3.10 3.18
C THR A 159 6.96 1.64 2.97
N LYS A 160 6.72 1.20 1.72
CA LYS A 160 6.32 -0.18 1.41
C LYS A 160 7.48 -1.17 1.52
N PHE A 161 8.74 -0.76 1.22
CA PHE A 161 9.93 -1.52 1.58
C PHE A 161 10.08 -1.67 3.10
N GLY A 162 9.82 -0.58 3.85
CA GLY A 162 9.81 -0.60 5.31
C GLY A 162 8.82 -1.61 5.88
N VAL A 163 7.59 -1.67 5.35
CA VAL A 163 6.56 -2.65 5.76
C VAL A 163 7.02 -4.09 5.50
N VAL A 164 7.62 -4.36 4.35
CA VAL A 164 8.16 -5.70 4.04
C VAL A 164 9.26 -6.07 5.03
N GLY A 165 10.26 -5.20 5.21
CA GLY A 165 11.38 -5.44 6.13
C GLY A 165 10.93 -5.62 7.58
N LEU A 166 10.00 -4.77 8.06
CA LEU A 166 9.36 -4.91 9.36
C LEU A 166 8.72 -6.29 9.53
N THR A 167 7.89 -6.70 8.56
CA THR A 167 7.15 -7.96 8.64
C THR A 167 8.08 -9.17 8.67
N GLU A 168 9.12 -9.16 7.83
CA GLU A 168 10.12 -10.23 7.81
C GLU A 168 10.90 -10.33 9.14
N ALA A 169 11.29 -9.18 9.72
CA ALA A 169 12.00 -9.12 11.00
C ALA A 169 11.12 -9.64 12.15
N VAL A 170 9.90 -9.11 12.30
CA VAL A 170 8.94 -9.54 13.35
C VAL A 170 8.65 -11.04 13.24
N ARG A 171 8.45 -11.55 12.02
CA ARG A 171 8.28 -12.99 11.80
C ARG A 171 9.50 -13.79 12.27
N GLY A 172 10.71 -13.27 12.01
CA GLY A 172 11.95 -13.89 12.49
C GLY A 172 11.98 -13.98 14.02
N GLU A 173 11.61 -12.90 14.72
CA GLU A 173 11.55 -12.84 16.17
C GLU A 173 10.53 -13.83 16.75
N LEU A 174 9.30 -13.86 16.21
CA LEU A 174 8.26 -14.80 16.65
C LEU A 174 8.71 -16.26 16.50
N ARG A 175 9.41 -16.59 15.40
CA ARG A 175 9.98 -17.93 15.21
C ARG A 175 11.06 -18.26 16.25
N LEU A 176 11.92 -17.31 16.59
CA LEU A 176 12.94 -17.49 17.64
C LEU A 176 12.29 -17.69 19.01
N MET A 177 11.15 -17.07 19.26
CA MET A 177 10.36 -17.27 20.47
C MET A 177 9.58 -18.60 20.48
N GLY A 178 9.53 -19.34 19.37
CA GLY A 178 8.71 -20.53 19.23
C GLY A 178 7.21 -20.25 19.18
N SER A 179 6.80 -19.03 18.85
CA SER A 179 5.39 -18.60 18.83
C SER A 179 4.63 -19.18 17.63
N HIS A 180 3.32 -19.41 17.83
CA HIS A 180 2.38 -19.82 16.79
C HIS A 180 1.64 -18.66 16.11
N ILE A 181 2.02 -17.42 16.40
CA ILE A 181 1.49 -16.22 15.74
C ILE A 181 2.08 -16.11 14.34
N ASP A 182 1.21 -15.90 13.35
CA ASP A 182 1.62 -15.72 11.96
C ASP A 182 1.67 -14.23 11.58
N VAL A 183 2.59 -13.86 10.70
CA VAL A 183 2.67 -12.53 10.10
C VAL A 183 2.86 -12.66 8.60
N SER A 184 2.04 -11.94 7.83
CA SER A 184 2.04 -11.94 6.37
C SER A 184 2.16 -10.52 5.83
N TYR A 185 2.69 -10.39 4.61
CA TYR A 185 2.55 -9.16 3.83
C TYR A 185 1.99 -9.45 2.44
N VAL A 186 1.02 -8.64 2.03
CA VAL A 186 0.37 -8.75 0.73
C VAL A 186 0.87 -7.63 -0.17
N MET A 187 1.26 -7.98 -1.39
CA MET A 187 1.88 -7.07 -2.35
C MET A 187 1.05 -6.97 -3.63
N PRO A 188 0.00 -6.13 -3.64
CA PRO A 188 -0.76 -5.88 -4.85
C PRO A 188 0.06 -5.10 -5.90
N SER A 189 -0.28 -5.30 -7.18
CA SER A 189 0.02 -4.35 -8.25
C SER A 189 -0.95 -3.16 -8.21
N VAL A 190 -1.22 -2.50 -9.34
CA VAL A 190 -2.24 -1.44 -9.40
C VAL A 190 -3.63 -2.03 -9.15
N VAL A 191 -4.39 -1.42 -8.24
CA VAL A 191 -5.74 -1.86 -7.85
C VAL A 191 -6.73 -0.76 -8.20
N ASN A 192 -7.88 -1.12 -8.74
CA ASN A 192 -8.98 -0.22 -9.09
C ASN A 192 -9.66 0.34 -7.82
N THR A 193 -9.00 1.31 -7.21
CA THR A 193 -9.43 2.03 -6.01
C THR A 193 -9.21 3.52 -6.22
N GLU A 194 -9.70 4.35 -5.31
CA GLU A 194 -9.40 5.79 -5.34
C GLU A 194 -7.88 6.06 -5.23
N LEU A 195 -7.15 5.28 -4.43
CA LEU A 195 -5.70 5.35 -4.32
C LEU A 195 -5.01 5.03 -5.65
N GLY A 196 -5.54 4.07 -6.40
CA GLY A 196 -5.04 3.67 -7.72
C GLY A 196 -5.58 4.50 -8.89
N SER A 197 -6.50 5.43 -8.65
CA SER A 197 -7.10 6.25 -9.72
C SER A 197 -6.05 7.08 -10.46
N GLY A 198 -6.20 7.23 -11.79
CA GLY A 198 -5.29 8.02 -12.62
C GLY A 198 -3.87 7.47 -12.75
N LEU A 199 -3.58 6.27 -12.25
CA LEU A 199 -2.29 5.62 -12.50
C LEU A 199 -2.23 5.02 -13.91
N GLY A 200 -1.02 4.92 -14.44
CA GLY A 200 -0.79 4.25 -15.71
C GLY A 200 -0.88 2.72 -15.58
N ASP A 201 -1.03 2.05 -16.73
CA ASP A 201 -1.09 0.59 -16.80
C ASP A 201 0.29 -0.02 -17.03
N VAL A 202 0.57 -1.15 -16.40
CA VAL A 202 1.70 -2.01 -16.74
C VAL A 202 1.31 -2.85 -17.95
N ARG A 203 2.11 -2.78 -19.01
CA ARG A 203 1.81 -3.55 -20.23
C ARG A 203 1.76 -5.05 -19.95
N GLY A 204 0.60 -5.65 -20.23
CA GLY A 204 0.39 -7.10 -20.03
C GLY A 204 0.03 -7.51 -18.60
N VAL A 205 -0.18 -6.55 -17.68
CA VAL A 205 -0.66 -6.80 -16.33
C VAL A 205 -1.95 -6.00 -16.13
N PRO A 206 -3.11 -6.64 -16.06
CA PRO A 206 -4.35 -5.93 -15.81
C PRO A 206 -4.37 -5.31 -14.42
N ASN A 207 -5.09 -4.20 -14.25
CA ASN A 207 -5.39 -3.66 -12.95
C ASN A 207 -6.25 -4.65 -12.17
N LEU A 208 -5.98 -4.76 -10.88
CA LEU A 208 -6.69 -5.66 -9.99
C LEU A 208 -7.99 -5.03 -9.50
N GLU A 209 -8.99 -5.86 -9.25
CA GLU A 209 -10.12 -5.46 -8.44
C GLU A 209 -9.80 -5.61 -6.94
N PRO A 210 -10.36 -4.76 -6.05
CA PRO A 210 -10.17 -4.88 -4.61
C PRO A 210 -10.48 -6.27 -4.05
N SER A 211 -11.46 -6.97 -4.63
CA SER A 211 -11.84 -8.35 -4.27
C SER A 211 -10.72 -9.34 -4.49
N GLU A 212 -9.91 -9.20 -5.56
CA GLU A 212 -8.78 -10.10 -5.82
C GLU A 212 -7.71 -10.00 -4.74
N VAL A 213 -7.51 -8.78 -4.19
CA VAL A 213 -6.60 -8.57 -3.05
C VAL A 213 -7.20 -9.16 -1.76
N ALA A 214 -8.51 -8.98 -1.55
CA ALA A 214 -9.22 -9.54 -0.41
C ALA A 214 -9.18 -11.08 -0.41
N ASP A 215 -9.38 -11.72 -1.55
CA ASP A 215 -9.26 -13.17 -1.71
C ASP A 215 -7.83 -13.66 -1.39
N ALA A 216 -6.83 -12.91 -1.81
CA ALA A 216 -5.44 -13.22 -1.48
C ALA A 216 -5.13 -13.07 0.02
N VAL A 217 -5.77 -12.12 0.72
CA VAL A 217 -5.70 -12.00 2.19
C VAL A 217 -6.34 -13.23 2.85
N VAL A 218 -7.53 -13.65 2.40
CA VAL A 218 -8.20 -14.87 2.90
C VAL A 218 -7.30 -16.10 2.70
N GLU A 219 -6.73 -16.26 1.51
CA GLU A 219 -5.81 -17.36 1.22
C GLU A 219 -4.56 -17.32 2.12
N ALA A 220 -4.01 -16.12 2.38
CA ALA A 220 -2.88 -15.95 3.28
C ALA A 220 -3.20 -16.43 4.69
N LEU A 221 -4.38 -16.13 5.21
CA LEU A 221 -4.84 -16.60 6.52
C LEU A 221 -5.06 -18.12 6.55
N GLN A 222 -5.75 -18.66 5.54
CA GLN A 222 -6.08 -20.10 5.48
C GLN A 222 -4.83 -20.98 5.36
N HIS A 223 -3.83 -20.53 4.60
CA HIS A 223 -2.63 -21.30 4.30
C HIS A 223 -1.37 -20.80 5.02
N ARG A 224 -1.49 -19.79 5.89
CA ARG A 224 -0.37 -19.19 6.65
C ARG A 224 0.77 -18.75 5.72
N LEU A 225 0.40 -18.11 4.60
CA LEU A 225 1.36 -17.61 3.63
C LEU A 225 2.06 -16.37 4.19
N VAL A 226 3.33 -16.20 3.88
CA VAL A 226 4.14 -15.06 4.37
C VAL A 226 4.18 -13.95 3.36
N ASP A 227 4.63 -14.24 2.15
CA ASP A 227 4.82 -13.30 1.04
C ASP A 227 3.77 -13.57 -0.05
N VAL A 228 2.80 -12.68 -0.16
CA VAL A 228 1.64 -12.85 -1.05
C VAL A 228 1.67 -11.81 -2.16
N PHE A 229 1.89 -12.25 -3.39
CA PHE A 229 1.87 -11.41 -4.58
C PHE A 229 0.50 -11.45 -5.24
N VAL A 230 -0.03 -10.28 -5.61
CA VAL A 230 -1.28 -10.15 -6.37
C VAL A 230 -1.02 -9.31 -7.62
N PRO A 231 -1.11 -9.89 -8.81
CA PRO A 231 -1.41 -11.28 -9.12
C PRO A 231 -0.25 -12.24 -8.77
N LYS A 232 -0.55 -13.51 -8.56
CA LYS A 232 0.45 -14.57 -8.19
C LYS A 232 1.59 -14.69 -9.21
N SER A 233 1.33 -14.38 -10.47
CA SER A 233 2.34 -14.39 -11.54
C SER A 233 3.49 -13.39 -11.29
N ALA A 234 3.21 -12.28 -10.61
CA ALA A 234 4.21 -11.26 -10.30
C ALA A 234 5.39 -11.81 -9.47
N ARG A 235 5.13 -12.81 -8.61
CA ARG A 235 6.20 -13.46 -7.82
C ARG A 235 7.33 -14.01 -8.71
N ARG A 236 6.97 -14.70 -9.80
CA ARG A 236 7.96 -15.27 -10.72
C ARG A 236 8.70 -14.18 -11.49
N THR A 237 7.98 -13.17 -11.95
CA THR A 237 8.56 -12.05 -12.70
C THR A 237 9.55 -11.28 -11.83
N ILE A 238 9.17 -10.93 -10.59
CA ILE A 238 10.04 -10.18 -9.67
C ILE A 238 11.26 -11.04 -9.26
N ALA A 239 11.07 -12.32 -8.95
CA ALA A 239 12.18 -13.22 -8.62
C ALA A 239 13.18 -13.33 -9.78
N LEU A 240 12.69 -13.43 -11.02
CA LEU A 240 13.55 -13.50 -12.20
C LEU A 240 14.30 -12.18 -12.42
N THR A 241 13.61 -11.04 -12.31
CA THR A 241 14.24 -9.71 -12.50
C THR A 241 15.28 -9.40 -11.43
N THR A 242 15.14 -9.92 -10.21
CA THR A 242 16.13 -9.77 -9.14
C THR A 242 17.44 -10.51 -9.43
N LEU A 243 17.41 -11.57 -10.24
CA LEU A 243 18.59 -12.33 -10.64
C LEU A 243 19.31 -11.71 -11.87
N LEU A 244 18.66 -10.80 -12.59
CA LEU A 244 19.24 -10.15 -13.76
C LEU A 244 20.20 -9.02 -13.35
N PRO A 245 21.25 -8.76 -14.14
CA PRO A 245 22.02 -7.52 -14.03
C PRO A 245 21.10 -6.30 -14.10
N ARG A 246 21.41 -5.27 -13.31
CA ARG A 246 20.56 -4.09 -13.14
C ARG A 246 20.14 -3.45 -14.48
N SER A 247 21.06 -3.34 -15.44
CA SER A 247 20.78 -2.77 -16.76
C SER A 247 19.72 -3.55 -17.55
N LEU A 248 19.70 -4.89 -17.40
CA LEU A 248 18.71 -5.74 -18.07
C LEU A 248 17.35 -5.66 -17.36
N SER A 249 17.32 -5.66 -16.04
CA SER A 249 16.07 -5.51 -15.28
C SER A 249 15.41 -4.15 -15.51
N GLU A 250 16.20 -3.06 -15.58
CA GLU A 250 15.70 -1.72 -15.93
C GLU A 250 15.22 -1.64 -17.38
N GLY A 251 15.93 -2.32 -18.31
CA GLY A 251 15.51 -2.43 -19.71
C GLY A 251 14.15 -3.11 -19.85
N LEU A 252 13.95 -4.21 -19.13
CA LEU A 252 12.66 -4.93 -19.09
C LEU A 252 11.56 -4.06 -18.47
N GLY A 253 11.83 -3.38 -17.36
CA GLY A 253 10.88 -2.46 -16.73
C GLY A 253 10.40 -1.36 -17.68
N ARG A 254 11.33 -0.76 -18.46
CA ARG A 254 11.00 0.21 -19.50
C ARG A 254 10.14 -0.39 -20.61
N ALA A 255 10.49 -1.59 -21.10
CA ALA A 255 9.71 -2.28 -22.13
C ALA A 255 8.27 -2.59 -21.69
N MET A 256 8.08 -2.87 -20.40
CA MET A 256 6.76 -3.09 -19.79
C MET A 256 6.07 -1.79 -19.35
N LYS A 257 6.69 -0.62 -19.52
CA LYS A 257 6.23 0.68 -19.01
C LYS A 257 6.02 0.73 -17.49
N ALA A 258 6.63 -0.17 -16.73
CA ALA A 258 6.51 -0.23 -15.30
C ALA A 258 7.09 1.03 -14.60
N ASP A 259 8.08 1.67 -15.23
CA ASP A 259 8.70 2.93 -14.83
C ASP A 259 7.77 4.15 -14.97
N ARG A 260 6.67 4.04 -15.72
CA ARG A 260 5.73 5.14 -16.02
C ARG A 260 4.42 5.05 -15.25
N VAL A 261 4.18 3.98 -14.50
CA VAL A 261 2.91 3.73 -13.80
C VAL A 261 2.57 4.88 -12.84
N LEU A 262 3.52 5.27 -11.99
CA LEU A 262 3.34 6.37 -11.04
C LEU A 262 3.83 7.70 -11.63
N ALA A 263 4.94 7.70 -12.37
CA ALA A 263 5.51 8.91 -12.96
C ALA A 263 4.63 9.54 -14.06
N GLY A 264 3.77 8.77 -14.69
CA GLY A 264 2.81 9.22 -15.71
C GLY A 264 1.38 9.35 -15.20
N ALA A 265 1.17 9.49 -13.90
CA ALA A 265 -0.15 9.59 -13.31
C ALA A 265 -0.91 10.84 -13.77
N ASP A 266 -2.22 10.69 -14.00
CA ASP A 266 -3.12 11.81 -14.29
C ASP A 266 -3.54 12.50 -12.99
N HIS A 267 -2.88 13.62 -12.68
CA HIS A 267 -3.17 14.44 -11.51
C HIS A 267 -4.59 15.04 -11.53
N GLY A 268 -5.19 15.24 -12.71
CA GLY A 268 -6.58 15.70 -12.82
C GLY A 268 -7.55 14.70 -12.20
N THR A 269 -7.43 13.44 -12.59
CA THR A 269 -8.24 12.33 -12.06
C THR A 269 -7.94 12.07 -10.58
N ARG A 270 -6.68 12.24 -10.14
CA ARG A 270 -6.26 12.03 -8.74
C ARG A 270 -6.64 13.15 -7.78
N ARG A 271 -6.97 14.32 -8.27
CA ARG A 271 -7.16 15.53 -7.45
C ARG A 271 -8.12 15.34 -6.27
N ALA A 272 -9.24 14.67 -6.50
CA ALA A 272 -10.23 14.41 -5.43
C ALA A 272 -9.66 13.49 -4.34
N TYR A 273 -8.92 12.46 -4.72
CA TYR A 273 -8.23 11.56 -3.81
C TYR A 273 -7.12 12.31 -3.05
N GLU A 274 -6.27 13.07 -3.73
CA GLU A 274 -5.14 13.80 -3.16
C GLU A 274 -5.60 14.85 -2.13
N LEU A 275 -6.68 15.58 -2.45
CA LEU A 275 -7.30 16.52 -1.51
C LEU A 275 -7.85 15.82 -0.26
N ARG A 276 -8.45 14.64 -0.40
CA ARG A 276 -8.94 13.86 0.74
C ARG A 276 -7.79 13.30 1.56
N ALA A 277 -6.77 12.71 0.93
CA ALA A 277 -5.58 12.20 1.58
C ALA A 277 -4.81 13.29 2.34
N SER A 278 -4.79 14.53 1.82
CA SER A 278 -4.20 15.69 2.51
C SER A 278 -5.03 16.20 3.71
N ARG A 279 -6.33 15.93 3.75
CA ARG A 279 -7.25 16.37 4.82
C ARG A 279 -7.50 15.33 5.92
N SER A 280 -7.00 14.13 5.77
CA SER A 280 -7.26 13.03 6.70
C SER A 280 -6.54 13.17 8.07
N GLU A 281 -6.08 14.38 8.43
CA GLU A 281 -5.65 14.72 9.79
C GLU A 281 -6.79 15.38 10.56
N PRO A 282 -7.13 14.89 11.75
CA PRO A 282 -8.04 15.60 12.63
C PRO A 282 -7.44 16.96 12.99
N GLY A 283 -8.04 18.05 12.52
CA GLY A 283 -7.71 19.41 12.96
C GLY A 283 -6.91 20.31 12.01
N LEU A 284 -6.55 19.88 10.79
CA LEU A 284 -5.97 20.79 9.79
C LEU A 284 -7.06 21.34 8.87
N GLU A 285 -7.30 22.65 8.97
CA GLU A 285 -8.00 23.41 7.94
C GLU A 285 -7.22 23.32 6.63
N ALA A 286 -7.94 23.14 5.52
CA ALA A 286 -7.35 22.97 4.20
C ALA A 286 -6.37 24.10 3.88
N ALA A 287 -5.11 23.77 3.66
CA ALA A 287 -4.17 24.71 3.05
C ALA A 287 -4.73 25.20 1.70
N PRO A 288 -4.63 26.50 1.40
CA PRO A 288 -5.10 27.03 0.12
C PRO A 288 -4.42 26.29 -1.03
N ALA A 289 -5.19 25.99 -2.08
CA ALA A 289 -4.68 25.31 -3.26
C ALA A 289 -3.43 26.05 -3.78
N GLN A 290 -2.31 25.36 -3.84
CA GLN A 290 -1.10 25.91 -4.46
C GLN A 290 -1.40 26.26 -5.92
N PRO A 291 -0.94 27.43 -6.42
CA PRO A 291 -1.12 27.79 -7.81
C PRO A 291 -0.47 26.74 -8.70
N GLN A 292 -1.20 26.28 -9.70
CA GLN A 292 -0.67 25.37 -10.71
C GLN A 292 0.58 26.02 -11.34
N ILE A 293 1.74 25.44 -11.08
CA ILE A 293 2.94 25.78 -11.84
C ILE A 293 2.71 25.19 -13.24
N ALA A 294 2.55 26.10 -14.22
CA ALA A 294 2.44 25.72 -15.62
C ALA A 294 3.61 24.80 -15.98
N SER A 295 3.31 23.69 -16.66
CA SER A 295 4.35 22.84 -17.25
C SER A 295 5.36 23.71 -17.98
N PRO A 296 6.67 23.53 -17.76
CA PRO A 296 7.67 24.25 -18.53
C PRO A 296 7.40 23.95 -20.02
N ALA A 297 7.31 25.03 -20.82
CA ALA A 297 7.20 24.93 -22.28
C ALA A 297 8.30 23.99 -22.79
N GLU A 298 7.97 23.14 -23.75
CA GLU A 298 8.97 22.32 -24.45
C GLU A 298 10.10 23.25 -24.91
N PRO A 299 11.36 22.88 -24.71
CA PRO A 299 12.47 23.67 -25.22
C PRO A 299 12.37 23.77 -26.73
N GLU A 300 12.35 25.01 -27.24
CA GLU A 300 12.43 25.24 -28.69
C GLU A 300 13.64 24.50 -29.28
N PRO A 301 13.51 23.93 -30.47
CA PRO A 301 14.63 23.24 -31.11
C PRO A 301 15.78 24.23 -31.33
N VAL A 302 16.91 23.92 -30.72
CA VAL A 302 18.15 24.70 -30.89
C VAL A 302 18.46 24.70 -32.37
N ALA A 303 18.42 25.89 -33.01
CA ALA A 303 18.81 26.06 -34.41
C ALA A 303 20.25 25.58 -34.57
N ALA A 304 20.44 24.67 -35.54
CA ALA A 304 21.77 24.15 -35.88
C ALA A 304 22.70 25.31 -36.28
N ALA A 305 23.85 25.40 -35.62
CA ALA A 305 24.89 26.35 -35.97
C ALA A 305 25.31 26.15 -37.43
N PRO A 306 25.55 27.23 -38.20
CA PRO A 306 26.02 27.12 -39.59
C PRO A 306 27.40 26.44 -39.61
N ALA A 307 27.57 25.49 -40.55
CA ALA A 307 28.82 24.79 -40.76
C ALA A 307 29.92 25.79 -41.13
N GLU A 308 31.03 25.75 -40.38
CA GLU A 308 32.25 26.48 -40.75
C GLU A 308 32.76 26.02 -42.14
N ALA A 309 33.01 26.98 -43.00
CA ALA A 309 33.63 26.74 -44.30
C ALA A 309 35.10 26.31 -44.15
N PRO A 310 35.60 25.40 -44.99
CA PRO A 310 36.99 24.91 -44.90
C PRO A 310 37.95 26.05 -45.19
N GLN A 311 38.88 26.31 -44.29
CA GLN A 311 40.00 27.23 -44.47
C GLN A 311 40.98 26.60 -45.48
N GLY A 312 41.28 27.33 -46.57
CA GLY A 312 42.23 26.92 -47.59
C GLY A 312 43.65 26.84 -47.07
N GLU A 313 44.36 25.83 -47.51
CA GLU A 313 45.81 25.69 -47.30
C GLU A 313 46.56 26.85 -47.92
N PRO A 314 47.65 27.38 -47.29
CA PRO A 314 48.56 28.26 -47.92
C PRO A 314 49.56 27.50 -48.80
N ASP A 315 49.64 27.88 -50.08
CA ASP A 315 50.66 27.42 -51.00
C ASP A 315 52.06 27.83 -50.49
N GLY A 316 52.96 26.85 -50.53
CA GLY A 316 54.34 27.04 -50.21
C GLY A 316 55.16 27.66 -51.36
N ASP A 317 56.18 28.38 -50.94
CA ASP A 317 57.45 28.51 -51.67
C ASP A 317 58.58 28.27 -50.63
#